data_d7598d4c2758bbc6bb50e282516c493b
#
_entry.id   d7598d4c2758bbc6bb50e282516c493b
#
_cell.length_a   1.000
_cell.length_b   1.000
_cell.length_c   1.000
_cell.angle_alpha   90.00
_cell.angle_beta   90.00
_cell.angle_gamma   90.00
#
_symmetry.space_group_name_H-M   'P 1'
#
loop_
_entity.id
_entity.type
_entity.pdbx_description
1 polymer ?
#
loop_
_entity_poly.entity_id
_entity_poly.type
_entity_poly.pdbx_seq_one_letter_code
_entity_poly.pdbx_strand_id
1 'polypeptide(L)'
;DNVIVTSACLGGALAGGTPLAKEKFLSFMERNKHRCFLEIQHHNCSEQSEYNKMLLQIHFATGIPLIVGTDTHALNDEHMRGRAMLQKAKGVHFDNEDAWDLTFKTPEQLISAYKKQNSIPMEYVYEAMQNSVLMADSIQPFEMDYSAKYPKLYDNSEEVFKKKINEGVIRRGINKKPNYKEYLDRIHYEFETYKHNGAIDFMLLEEDYKSEMRRRGVRFGYSR
;
A
#
# COMPACT_ATOMS: atom_id res chain seq x y z
N ASP A 1 -14.55 -6.80 -7.46
CA ASP A 1 -14.72 -8.20 -7.06
C ASP A 1 -13.48 -9.08 -7.31
N ASN A 2 -12.42 -8.53 -7.92
CA ASN A 2 -11.21 -9.27 -8.31
C ASN A 2 -10.04 -9.07 -7.31
N VAL A 3 -10.33 -8.74 -6.06
CA VAL A 3 -9.32 -8.51 -5.02
C VAL A 3 -9.67 -9.35 -3.80
N ILE A 4 -8.70 -10.15 -3.34
CA ILE A 4 -8.77 -10.84 -2.05
C ILE A 4 -8.30 -9.87 -0.96
N VAL A 5 -8.95 -9.90 0.20
CA VAL A 5 -8.65 -9.00 1.33
C VAL A 5 -8.38 -9.84 2.57
N THR A 6 -7.29 -9.56 3.27
CA THR A 6 -6.97 -10.19 4.56
C THR A 6 -7.06 -9.18 5.70
N SER A 7 -7.18 -9.66 6.93
CA SER A 7 -7.13 -8.82 8.13
C SER A 7 -5.74 -8.23 8.39
N ALA A 8 -4.72 -8.73 7.71
CA ALA A 8 -3.32 -8.38 7.87
C ALA A 8 -2.78 -8.60 9.31
N CYS A 9 -1.61 -8.01 9.62
CA CYS A 9 -0.88 -8.16 10.88
C CYS A 9 -1.41 -7.24 12.00
N LEU A 10 -0.64 -7.11 13.09
CA LEU A 10 -0.93 -6.19 14.20
C LEU A 10 -1.05 -4.72 13.80
N GLY A 11 -0.48 -4.32 12.67
CA GLY A 11 -0.66 -3.01 12.05
C GLY A 11 -1.97 -2.85 11.25
N GLY A 12 -2.72 -3.93 11.06
CA GLY A 12 -3.96 -3.94 10.29
C GLY A 12 -5.13 -3.24 11.00
N ALA A 13 -6.20 -2.99 10.23
CA ALA A 13 -7.36 -2.25 10.72
C ALA A 13 -8.07 -2.90 11.91
N LEU A 14 -8.08 -4.24 12.01
CA LEU A 14 -8.71 -4.95 13.14
C LEU A 14 -7.88 -4.89 14.43
N ALA A 15 -6.55 -4.86 14.34
CA ALA A 15 -5.67 -4.75 15.52
C ALA A 15 -5.45 -3.30 15.93
N GLY A 16 -4.87 -2.48 15.06
CA GLY A 16 -4.43 -1.11 15.34
C GLY A 16 -5.45 0.00 15.08
N GLY A 17 -6.58 -0.30 14.43
CA GLY A 17 -7.58 0.70 14.04
C GLY A 17 -8.38 1.28 15.21
N THR A 18 -8.97 2.47 14.99
CA THR A 18 -9.97 3.03 15.93
C THR A 18 -11.20 2.11 16.00
N PRO A 19 -12.03 2.17 17.05
CA PRO A 19 -13.24 1.35 17.16
C PRO A 19 -14.14 1.42 15.92
N LEU A 20 -14.35 2.62 15.38
CA LEU A 20 -15.12 2.83 14.15
C LEU A 20 -14.47 2.19 12.92
N ALA A 21 -13.14 2.24 12.79
CA ALA A 21 -12.42 1.61 11.69
C ALA A 21 -12.53 0.09 11.77
N LYS A 22 -12.40 -0.49 12.97
CA LYS A 22 -12.58 -1.93 13.21
C LYS A 22 -13.98 -2.39 12.83
N GLU A 23 -15.01 -1.70 13.30
CA GLU A 23 -16.41 -2.00 12.98
C GLU A 23 -16.69 -1.94 11.46
N LYS A 24 -16.28 -0.87 10.81
CA LYS A 24 -16.47 -0.70 9.36
C LYS A 24 -15.74 -1.77 8.56
N PHE A 25 -14.50 -2.09 8.95
CA PHE A 25 -13.71 -3.09 8.25
C PHE A 25 -14.27 -4.50 8.45
N LEU A 26 -14.68 -4.86 9.68
CA LEU A 26 -15.33 -6.14 9.95
C LEU A 26 -16.65 -6.28 9.19
N SER A 27 -17.49 -5.26 9.20
CA SER A 27 -18.72 -5.23 8.42
C SER A 27 -18.48 -5.35 6.90
N PHE A 28 -17.38 -4.78 6.39
CA PHE A 28 -16.96 -4.99 5.01
C PHE A 28 -16.57 -6.46 4.77
N MET A 29 -15.76 -7.06 5.63
CA MET A 29 -15.32 -8.45 5.51
C MET A 29 -16.50 -9.42 5.55
N GLU A 30 -17.47 -9.22 6.45
CA GLU A 30 -18.67 -10.05 6.56
C GLU A 30 -19.51 -10.03 5.26
N ARG A 31 -19.73 -8.85 4.68
CA ARG A 31 -20.45 -8.71 3.40
C ARG A 31 -19.70 -9.30 2.22
N ASN A 32 -18.40 -9.49 2.34
CA ASN A 32 -17.50 -9.97 1.29
C ASN A 32 -16.76 -11.26 1.69
N LYS A 33 -17.31 -12.06 2.60
CA LYS A 33 -16.63 -13.22 3.17
C LYS A 33 -16.13 -14.25 2.15
N HIS A 34 -16.71 -14.29 0.95
CA HIS A 34 -16.27 -15.16 -0.15
C HIS A 34 -14.87 -14.82 -0.68
N ARG A 35 -14.32 -13.67 -0.36
CA ARG A 35 -12.99 -13.17 -0.77
C ARG A 35 -12.21 -12.50 0.37
N CYS A 36 -12.66 -12.66 1.61
CA CYS A 36 -12.01 -12.10 2.78
C CYS A 36 -11.52 -13.22 3.70
N PHE A 37 -10.37 -12.99 4.32
CA PHE A 37 -9.72 -13.96 5.21
C PHE A 37 -9.20 -13.26 6.48
N LEU A 38 -9.24 -13.98 7.60
CA LEU A 38 -8.64 -13.57 8.87
C LEU A 38 -7.24 -14.18 8.96
N GLU A 39 -6.22 -13.35 9.04
CA GLU A 39 -4.83 -13.78 8.97
C GLU A 39 -4.25 -13.94 10.38
N ILE A 40 -3.97 -15.18 10.78
CA ILE A 40 -3.23 -15.51 12.01
C ILE A 40 -1.74 -15.56 11.73
N GLN A 41 -0.92 -15.17 12.73
CA GLN A 41 0.54 -15.16 12.62
C GLN A 41 1.19 -15.85 13.83
N HIS A 42 2.41 -16.35 13.63
CA HIS A 42 3.10 -17.25 14.56
C HIS A 42 4.03 -16.55 15.56
N HIS A 43 4.10 -15.21 15.55
CA HIS A 43 5.00 -14.48 16.45
C HIS A 43 4.71 -14.79 17.92
N ASN A 44 5.75 -15.14 18.68
CA ASN A 44 5.61 -15.58 20.06
C ASN A 44 5.66 -14.39 21.03
N CYS A 45 4.70 -13.48 20.90
CA CYS A 45 4.48 -12.36 21.80
C CYS A 45 3.01 -12.31 22.26
N SER A 46 2.76 -11.61 23.38
CA SER A 46 1.43 -11.49 23.98
C SER A 46 0.42 -10.87 23.05
N GLU A 47 0.79 -9.79 22.35
CA GLU A 47 -0.05 -9.01 21.45
C GLU A 47 -0.56 -9.88 20.29
N GLN A 48 0.34 -10.66 19.67
CA GLN A 48 -0.03 -11.56 18.59
C GLN A 48 -0.91 -12.71 19.09
N SER A 49 -0.62 -13.24 20.26
CA SER A 49 -1.42 -14.31 20.88
C SER A 49 -2.85 -13.85 21.15
N GLU A 50 -3.03 -12.67 21.71
CA GLU A 50 -4.36 -12.08 21.94
C GLU A 50 -5.08 -11.75 20.62
N TYR A 51 -4.35 -11.26 19.63
CA TYR A 51 -4.91 -10.99 18.31
C TYR A 51 -5.41 -12.28 17.64
N ASN A 52 -4.61 -13.35 17.65
CA ASN A 52 -5.01 -14.65 17.10
C ASN A 52 -6.29 -15.19 17.79
N LYS A 53 -6.39 -15.07 19.13
CA LYS A 53 -7.61 -15.44 19.87
C LYS A 53 -8.82 -14.64 19.42
N MET A 54 -8.65 -13.33 19.26
CA MET A 54 -9.72 -12.45 18.78
C MET A 54 -10.16 -12.83 17.38
N LEU A 55 -9.20 -13.11 16.46
CA LEU A 55 -9.51 -13.54 15.09
C LEU A 55 -10.27 -14.88 15.07
N LEU A 56 -9.91 -15.82 15.95
CA LEU A 56 -10.64 -17.08 16.09
C LEU A 56 -12.08 -16.85 16.56
N GLN A 57 -12.32 -15.94 17.50
CA GLN A 57 -13.67 -15.56 17.91
C GLN A 57 -14.47 -14.93 16.78
N ILE A 58 -13.84 -14.05 15.97
CA ILE A 58 -14.48 -13.46 14.79
C ILE A 58 -14.81 -14.56 13.77
N HIS A 59 -13.90 -15.50 13.54
CA HIS A 59 -14.14 -16.65 12.67
C HIS A 59 -15.40 -17.42 13.08
N PHE A 60 -15.55 -17.76 14.36
CA PHE A 60 -16.74 -18.44 14.86
C PHE A 60 -18.03 -17.62 14.71
N ALA A 61 -17.95 -16.33 14.92
CA ALA A 61 -19.13 -15.45 14.86
C ALA A 61 -19.58 -15.17 13.40
N THR A 62 -18.65 -15.10 12.45
CA THR A 62 -18.92 -14.59 11.09
C THR A 62 -18.82 -15.66 10.00
N GLY A 63 -18.09 -16.74 10.26
CA GLY A 63 -17.73 -17.77 9.27
C GLY A 63 -16.70 -17.28 8.24
N ILE A 64 -15.98 -16.16 8.50
CA ILE A 64 -14.87 -15.73 7.65
C ILE A 64 -13.70 -16.70 7.87
N PRO A 65 -13.13 -17.32 6.82
CA PRO A 65 -12.08 -18.33 6.98
C PRO A 65 -10.78 -17.74 7.52
N LEU A 66 -10.06 -18.56 8.29
CA LEU A 66 -8.70 -18.24 8.75
C LEU A 66 -7.69 -18.61 7.67
N ILE A 67 -6.62 -17.83 7.54
CA ILE A 67 -5.40 -18.16 6.80
C ILE A 67 -4.17 -17.93 7.66
N VAL A 68 -3.05 -18.52 7.26
CA VAL A 68 -1.75 -18.28 7.90
C VAL A 68 -0.97 -17.21 7.13
N GLY A 69 -0.54 -16.16 7.84
CA GLY A 69 0.48 -15.22 7.40
C GLY A 69 1.81 -15.50 8.12
N THR A 70 2.93 -15.31 7.45
CA THR A 70 4.26 -15.53 8.01
C THR A 70 5.02 -14.25 8.33
N ASP A 71 4.55 -13.11 7.80
CA ASP A 71 5.20 -11.80 7.93
C ASP A 71 6.71 -11.84 7.60
N THR A 72 7.06 -12.61 6.57
CA THR A 72 8.46 -12.88 6.21
C THR A 72 9.14 -11.63 5.66
N HIS A 73 10.19 -11.16 6.34
CA HIS A 73 11.02 -10.02 5.92
C HIS A 73 12.48 -10.43 5.62
N ALA A 74 12.84 -11.67 5.89
CA ALA A 74 14.17 -12.21 5.67
C ALA A 74 14.13 -13.71 5.35
N LEU A 75 15.08 -14.19 4.57
CA LEU A 75 15.17 -15.62 4.24
C LEU A 75 15.64 -16.45 5.45
N ASN A 76 16.57 -15.89 6.22
CA ASN A 76 17.21 -16.56 7.37
C ASN A 76 17.79 -15.52 8.35
N ASP A 77 18.43 -16.00 9.42
CA ASP A 77 19.03 -15.16 10.46
C ASP A 77 20.15 -14.24 9.94
N GLU A 78 20.90 -14.65 8.92
CA GLU A 78 21.90 -13.79 8.29
C GLU A 78 21.26 -12.58 7.62
N HIS A 79 20.18 -12.82 6.87
CA HIS A 79 19.40 -11.74 6.26
C HIS A 79 18.73 -10.85 7.31
N MET A 80 18.30 -11.41 8.45
CA MET A 80 17.77 -10.60 9.58
C MET A 80 18.86 -9.68 10.14
N ARG A 81 20.10 -10.16 10.32
CA ARG A 81 21.21 -9.28 10.75
C ARG A 81 21.48 -8.16 9.73
N GLY A 82 21.49 -8.49 8.43
CA GLY A 82 21.62 -7.50 7.36
C GLY A 82 20.51 -6.45 7.38
N ARG A 83 19.26 -6.89 7.59
CA ARG A 83 18.10 -5.99 7.73
C ARG A 83 18.26 -5.05 8.93
N ALA A 84 18.64 -5.56 10.10
CA ALA A 84 18.89 -4.75 11.30
C ALA A 84 19.99 -3.69 11.08
N MET A 85 21.07 -4.04 10.39
CA MET A 85 22.12 -3.08 10.02
C MET A 85 21.59 -1.99 9.09
N LEU A 86 20.78 -2.36 8.09
CA LEU A 86 20.17 -1.40 7.15
C LEU A 86 19.18 -0.46 7.85
N GLN A 87 18.34 -0.96 8.75
CA GLN A 87 17.42 -0.16 9.56
C GLN A 87 18.20 0.85 10.42
N LYS A 88 19.24 0.38 11.12
CA LYS A 88 20.12 1.25 11.91
C LYS A 88 20.78 2.35 11.07
N ALA A 89 21.29 2.00 9.88
CA ALA A 89 21.91 2.96 8.98
C ALA A 89 20.92 4.02 8.46
N LYS A 90 19.64 3.65 8.31
CA LYS A 90 18.57 4.55 7.87
C LYS A 90 17.88 5.31 9.01
N GLY A 91 18.26 5.05 10.28
CA GLY A 91 17.58 5.62 11.44
C GLY A 91 16.12 5.17 11.57
N VAL A 92 15.77 3.99 11.05
CA VAL A 92 14.43 3.40 11.12
C VAL A 92 14.39 2.42 12.29
N HIS A 93 13.42 2.55 13.16
CA HIS A 93 13.17 1.63 14.26
C HIS A 93 11.68 1.24 14.26
N PHE A 94 11.40 -0.04 14.45
CA PHE A 94 10.06 -0.56 14.64
C PHE A 94 9.97 -1.15 16.05
N ASP A 95 9.11 -0.58 16.87
CA ASP A 95 8.91 -1.04 18.24
C ASP A 95 8.46 -2.51 18.27
N ASN A 96 9.10 -3.30 19.13
CA ASN A 96 8.83 -4.72 19.37
C ASN A 96 9.23 -5.70 18.22
N GLU A 97 9.69 -5.23 17.06
CA GLU A 97 10.07 -6.11 15.95
C GLU A 97 11.27 -7.01 16.27
N ASP A 98 12.15 -6.59 17.18
CA ASP A 98 13.31 -7.37 17.65
C ASP A 98 12.93 -8.70 18.33
N ALA A 99 11.68 -8.81 18.83
CA ALA A 99 11.15 -10.01 19.45
C ALA A 99 10.44 -10.96 18.46
N TRP A 100 10.30 -10.55 17.19
CA TRP A 100 9.56 -11.31 16.20
C TRP A 100 10.47 -12.12 15.31
N ASP A 101 10.07 -13.37 15.05
CA ASP A 101 10.74 -14.20 14.05
C ASP A 101 10.16 -13.89 12.67
N LEU A 102 10.85 -13.05 11.91
CA LEU A 102 10.46 -12.60 10.58
C LEU A 102 11.19 -13.38 9.47
N THR A 103 11.77 -14.55 9.79
CA THR A 103 12.43 -15.40 8.81
C THR A 103 11.43 -16.31 8.07
N PHE A 104 11.78 -16.67 6.84
CA PHE A 104 11.02 -17.67 6.08
C PHE A 104 10.92 -18.99 6.87
N LYS A 105 9.75 -19.62 6.82
CA LYS A 105 9.46 -20.89 7.50
C LYS A 105 9.01 -21.97 6.53
N THR A 106 9.54 -23.17 6.69
CA THR A 106 8.91 -24.37 6.10
C THR A 106 7.59 -24.69 6.84
N PRO A 107 6.70 -25.49 6.24
CA PRO A 107 5.46 -25.91 6.93
C PRO A 107 5.71 -26.51 8.32
N GLU A 108 6.74 -27.35 8.47
CA GLU A 108 7.09 -28.00 9.74
C GLU A 108 7.58 -26.99 10.78
N GLN A 109 8.38 -26.02 10.35
CA GLN A 109 8.87 -24.92 11.22
C GLN A 109 7.70 -24.04 11.68
N LEU A 110 6.77 -23.76 10.77
CA LEU A 110 5.58 -22.97 11.06
C LEU A 110 4.66 -23.68 12.08
N ILE A 111 4.40 -24.99 11.88
CA ILE A 111 3.65 -25.82 12.85
C ILE A 111 4.35 -25.80 14.22
N SER A 112 5.68 -25.95 14.25
CA SER A 112 6.45 -25.87 15.50
C SER A 112 6.32 -24.53 16.19
N ALA A 113 6.33 -23.43 15.41
CA ALA A 113 6.18 -22.07 15.94
C ALA A 113 4.79 -21.84 16.55
N TYR A 114 3.71 -22.29 15.90
CA TYR A 114 2.36 -22.20 16.47
C TYR A 114 2.18 -23.09 17.71
N LYS A 115 2.77 -24.28 17.74
CA LYS A 115 2.78 -25.11 18.96
C LYS A 115 3.48 -24.40 20.13
N LYS A 116 4.58 -23.70 19.85
CA LYS A 116 5.29 -22.92 20.86
C LYS A 116 4.47 -21.69 21.31
N GLN A 117 3.83 -20.99 20.38
CA GLN A 117 2.96 -19.85 20.69
C GLN A 117 1.74 -20.26 21.51
N ASN A 118 1.14 -21.40 21.22
CA ASN A 118 0.00 -22.02 21.95
C ASN A 118 -1.16 -21.06 22.23
N SER A 119 -1.47 -20.19 21.26
CA SER A 119 -2.54 -19.18 21.41
C SER A 119 -3.92 -19.68 21.02
N ILE A 120 -3.99 -20.59 20.04
CA ILE A 120 -5.23 -21.17 19.49
C ILE A 120 -5.04 -22.69 19.29
N PRO A 121 -6.13 -23.49 19.25
CA PRO A 121 -6.05 -24.91 19.00
C PRO A 121 -5.43 -25.23 17.64
N MET A 122 -4.56 -26.23 17.59
CA MET A 122 -3.80 -26.59 16.38
C MET A 122 -4.69 -27.02 15.20
N GLU A 123 -5.89 -27.50 15.44
CA GLU A 123 -6.86 -27.84 14.39
C GLU A 123 -7.18 -26.63 13.50
N TYR A 124 -7.35 -25.43 14.09
CA TYR A 124 -7.58 -24.19 13.34
C TYR A 124 -6.32 -23.68 12.63
N VAL A 125 -5.13 -23.97 13.18
CA VAL A 125 -3.87 -23.68 12.48
C VAL A 125 -3.76 -24.54 11.22
N TYR A 126 -4.04 -25.83 11.30
CA TYR A 126 -4.03 -26.72 10.13
C TYR A 126 -5.07 -26.33 9.09
N GLU A 127 -6.28 -25.99 9.53
CA GLU A 127 -7.32 -25.45 8.65
C GLU A 127 -6.85 -24.15 7.96
N ALA A 128 -6.27 -23.21 8.70
CA ALA A 128 -5.76 -21.96 8.16
C ALA A 128 -4.62 -22.17 7.16
N MET A 129 -3.75 -23.15 7.37
CA MET A 129 -2.72 -23.53 6.40
C MET A 129 -3.32 -24.06 5.10
N GLN A 130 -4.34 -24.92 5.18
CA GLN A 130 -5.08 -25.40 3.99
C GLN A 130 -5.78 -24.25 3.27
N ASN A 131 -6.45 -23.37 4.01
CA ASN A 131 -7.12 -22.20 3.43
C ASN A 131 -6.15 -21.26 2.73
N SER A 132 -4.90 -21.14 3.20
CA SER A 132 -3.86 -20.34 2.51
C SER A 132 -3.52 -20.93 1.14
N VAL A 133 -3.49 -22.26 1.00
CA VAL A 133 -3.31 -22.93 -0.30
C VAL A 133 -4.53 -22.71 -1.19
N LEU A 134 -5.74 -22.93 -0.67
CA LEU A 134 -6.98 -22.71 -1.42
C LEU A 134 -7.14 -21.27 -1.89
N MET A 135 -6.72 -20.29 -1.05
CA MET A 135 -6.67 -18.88 -1.43
C MET A 135 -5.74 -18.66 -2.61
N ALA A 136 -4.51 -19.21 -2.55
CA ALA A 136 -3.53 -19.09 -3.62
C ALA A 136 -4.03 -19.73 -4.93
N ASP A 137 -4.63 -20.92 -4.86
CA ASP A 137 -5.17 -21.65 -6.01
C ASP A 137 -6.38 -20.94 -6.63
N SER A 138 -7.07 -20.10 -5.88
CA SER A 138 -8.20 -19.31 -6.39
C SER A 138 -7.78 -18.15 -7.28
N ILE A 139 -6.50 -17.76 -7.26
CA ILE A 139 -5.97 -16.65 -8.05
C ILE A 139 -5.78 -17.10 -9.49
N GLN A 140 -6.56 -16.49 -10.40
CA GLN A 140 -6.44 -16.76 -11.83
C GLN A 140 -5.26 -15.97 -12.42
N PRO A 141 -4.57 -16.50 -13.44
CA PRO A 141 -3.58 -15.74 -14.19
C PRO A 141 -4.19 -14.45 -14.76
N PHE A 142 -3.50 -13.35 -14.63
CA PHE A 142 -3.90 -12.06 -15.19
C PHE A 142 -2.70 -11.27 -15.67
N GLU A 143 -2.92 -10.41 -16.63
CA GLU A 143 -1.91 -9.45 -17.08
C GLU A 143 -2.15 -8.09 -16.43
N MET A 144 -1.07 -7.51 -15.92
CA MET A 144 -1.12 -6.16 -15.37
C MET A 144 -1.21 -5.14 -16.49
N ASP A 145 -2.21 -4.28 -16.43
CA ASP A 145 -2.29 -3.13 -17.33
C ASP A 145 -1.42 -1.98 -16.81
N TYR A 146 -0.26 -1.80 -17.41
CA TYR A 146 0.71 -0.74 -17.09
C TYR A 146 0.47 0.56 -17.85
N SER A 147 -0.62 0.66 -18.63
CA SER A 147 -0.94 1.91 -19.33
C SER A 147 -1.17 3.06 -18.35
N ALA A 148 -0.83 4.27 -18.76
CA ALA A 148 -1.09 5.47 -17.96
C ALA A 148 -2.59 5.64 -17.71
N LYS A 149 -2.99 5.81 -16.44
CA LYS A 149 -4.39 5.92 -16.00
C LYS A 149 -4.77 7.37 -15.66
N TYR A 150 -4.11 8.34 -16.24
CA TYR A 150 -4.45 9.74 -16.00
C TYR A 150 -5.79 10.09 -16.63
N PRO A 151 -6.71 10.75 -15.91
CA PRO A 151 -7.93 11.24 -16.51
C PRO A 151 -7.61 12.28 -17.58
N LYS A 152 -8.22 12.11 -18.75
CA LYS A 152 -8.12 13.08 -19.83
C LYS A 152 -9.17 14.18 -19.59
N LEU A 153 -8.72 15.38 -19.25
CA LEU A 153 -9.61 16.51 -18.96
C LEU A 153 -10.04 17.28 -20.22
N TYR A 154 -9.25 17.20 -21.30
CA TYR A 154 -9.47 17.96 -22.54
C TYR A 154 -9.25 17.09 -23.75
N ASP A 155 -10.08 17.23 -24.80
CA ASP A 155 -9.88 16.50 -26.05
C ASP A 155 -8.65 17.00 -26.82
N ASN A 156 -8.31 18.27 -26.65
CA ASN A 156 -7.16 18.95 -27.27
C ASN A 156 -6.09 19.34 -26.22
N SER A 157 -5.68 18.40 -25.37
CA SER A 157 -4.79 18.61 -24.23
C SER A 157 -3.49 19.36 -24.58
N GLU A 158 -2.89 19.05 -25.73
CA GLU A 158 -1.65 19.71 -26.16
C GLU A 158 -1.84 21.22 -26.41
N GLU A 159 -2.93 21.62 -27.05
CA GLU A 159 -3.24 23.04 -27.29
C GLU A 159 -3.56 23.78 -26.00
N VAL A 160 -4.36 23.14 -25.12
CA VAL A 160 -4.69 23.70 -23.81
C VAL A 160 -3.43 23.88 -22.96
N PHE A 161 -2.51 22.91 -22.99
CA PHE A 161 -1.26 23.00 -22.26
C PHE A 161 -0.37 24.14 -22.76
N LYS A 162 -0.19 24.29 -24.08
CA LYS A 162 0.52 25.42 -24.70
C LYS A 162 -0.09 26.77 -24.28
N LYS A 163 -1.42 26.88 -24.31
CA LYS A 163 -2.13 28.07 -23.88
C LYS A 163 -1.85 28.43 -22.43
N LYS A 164 -1.97 27.45 -21.51
CA LYS A 164 -1.71 27.64 -20.08
C LYS A 164 -0.24 28.03 -19.81
N ILE A 165 0.72 27.45 -20.54
CA ILE A 165 2.13 27.85 -20.47
C ILE A 165 2.30 29.33 -20.87
N ASN A 166 1.73 29.76 -21.98
CA ASN A 166 1.82 31.14 -22.46
C ASN A 166 1.18 32.14 -21.47
N GLU A 167 0.02 31.80 -20.93
CA GLU A 167 -0.61 32.59 -19.87
C GLU A 167 0.30 32.70 -18.63
N GLY A 168 0.94 31.59 -18.24
CA GLY A 168 1.92 31.55 -17.14
C GLY A 168 3.15 32.42 -17.39
N VAL A 169 3.68 32.43 -18.61
CA VAL A 169 4.80 33.28 -19.04
C VAL A 169 4.45 34.76 -18.88
N ILE A 170 3.28 35.18 -19.34
CA ILE A 170 2.80 36.57 -19.24
C ILE A 170 2.55 36.92 -17.77
N ARG A 171 1.79 36.12 -17.05
CA ARG A 171 1.44 36.35 -15.64
C ARG A 171 2.66 36.53 -14.73
N ARG A 172 3.74 35.79 -15.00
CA ARG A 172 5.00 35.84 -14.24
C ARG A 172 5.98 36.88 -14.76
N GLY A 173 5.62 37.62 -15.81
CA GLY A 173 6.51 38.64 -16.42
C GLY A 173 7.76 38.05 -17.05
N ILE A 174 7.79 36.75 -17.39
CA ILE A 174 8.97 36.10 -17.99
C ILE A 174 9.30 36.74 -19.33
N ASN A 175 8.30 37.11 -20.12
CA ASN A 175 8.42 37.79 -21.41
C ASN A 175 9.10 39.16 -21.32
N LYS A 176 9.27 39.72 -20.12
CA LYS A 176 9.93 41.03 -19.88
C LYS A 176 11.36 40.88 -19.35
N LYS A 177 11.84 39.64 -19.14
CA LYS A 177 13.18 39.40 -18.59
C LYS A 177 14.27 39.57 -19.66
N PRO A 178 15.46 40.07 -19.31
CA PRO A 178 16.57 40.22 -20.26
C PRO A 178 16.98 38.93 -20.96
N ASN A 179 16.90 37.81 -20.21
CA ASN A 179 17.25 36.47 -20.70
C ASN A 179 16.00 35.65 -21.14
N TYR A 180 14.97 36.32 -21.68
CA TYR A 180 13.72 35.70 -22.12
C TYR A 180 13.93 34.49 -23.08
N LYS A 181 14.93 34.60 -23.96
CA LYS A 181 15.25 33.55 -24.92
C LYS A 181 15.61 32.22 -24.22
N GLU A 182 16.43 32.30 -23.18
CA GLU A 182 16.78 31.07 -22.39
C GLU A 182 15.57 30.42 -21.77
N TYR A 183 14.62 31.23 -21.29
CA TYR A 183 13.33 30.68 -20.76
C TYR A 183 12.50 30.03 -21.86
N LEU A 184 12.45 30.59 -23.06
CA LEU A 184 11.73 29.98 -24.18
C LEU A 184 12.34 28.66 -24.62
N ASP A 185 13.66 28.60 -24.75
CA ASP A 185 14.39 27.39 -25.12
C ASP A 185 14.14 26.29 -24.09
N ARG A 186 14.13 26.64 -22.80
CA ARG A 186 13.83 25.70 -21.72
C ARG A 186 12.37 25.25 -21.72
N ILE A 187 11.42 26.16 -21.91
CA ILE A 187 9.99 25.83 -22.00
C ILE A 187 9.73 24.89 -23.16
N HIS A 188 10.34 25.15 -24.32
CA HIS A 188 10.20 24.27 -25.48
C HIS A 188 10.76 22.88 -25.20
N TYR A 189 11.95 22.78 -24.64
CA TYR A 189 12.55 21.51 -24.23
C TYR A 189 11.66 20.72 -23.27
N GLU A 190 11.15 21.35 -22.22
CA GLU A 190 10.27 20.68 -21.24
C GLU A 190 8.94 20.28 -21.85
N PHE A 191 8.35 21.13 -22.72
CA PHE A 191 7.12 20.81 -23.42
C PHE A 191 7.28 19.54 -24.28
N GLU A 192 8.33 19.45 -25.08
CA GLU A 192 8.59 18.27 -25.92
C GLU A 192 8.88 17.02 -25.06
N THR A 193 9.53 17.20 -23.89
CA THR A 193 9.76 16.11 -22.93
C THR A 193 8.44 15.58 -22.36
N TYR A 194 7.52 16.46 -21.93
CA TYR A 194 6.20 16.05 -21.43
C TYR A 194 5.36 15.39 -22.52
N LYS A 195 5.44 15.90 -23.74
CA LYS A 195 4.76 15.31 -24.91
C LYS A 195 5.29 13.91 -25.20
N HIS A 196 6.61 13.75 -25.28
CA HIS A 196 7.26 12.46 -25.53
C HIS A 196 6.90 11.41 -24.48
N ASN A 197 6.83 11.80 -23.21
CA ASN A 197 6.52 10.91 -22.10
C ASN A 197 5.02 10.69 -21.88
N GLY A 198 4.14 11.25 -22.73
CA GLY A 198 2.68 11.16 -22.56
C GLY A 198 2.16 11.81 -21.30
N ALA A 199 2.89 12.79 -20.73
CA ALA A 199 2.61 13.38 -19.43
C ALA A 199 1.80 14.69 -19.49
N ILE A 200 1.35 15.14 -20.66
CA ILE A 200 0.61 16.40 -20.81
C ILE A 200 -0.69 16.38 -20.00
N ASP A 201 -1.49 15.32 -20.08
CA ASP A 201 -2.75 15.20 -19.32
C ASP A 201 -2.51 15.19 -17.82
N PHE A 202 -1.41 14.57 -17.36
CA PHE A 202 -1.01 14.61 -15.95
C PHE A 202 -0.68 16.05 -15.50
N MET A 203 0.07 16.80 -16.30
CA MET A 203 0.43 18.19 -15.98
C MET A 203 -0.81 19.11 -15.96
N LEU A 204 -1.76 18.88 -16.84
CA LEU A 204 -3.03 19.60 -16.86
C LEU A 204 -3.89 19.29 -15.64
N LEU A 205 -3.97 18.02 -15.24
CA LEU A 205 -4.66 17.59 -14.03
C LEU A 205 -4.02 18.20 -12.78
N GLU A 206 -2.70 18.21 -12.71
CA GLU A 206 -1.95 18.80 -11.58
C GLU A 206 -2.18 20.32 -11.49
N GLU A 207 -2.19 21.02 -12.62
CA GLU A 207 -2.44 22.47 -12.66
C GLU A 207 -3.87 22.78 -12.23
N ASP A 208 -4.85 22.05 -12.74
CA ASP A 208 -6.26 22.23 -12.40
C ASP A 208 -6.51 21.98 -10.91
N TYR A 209 -5.98 20.87 -10.38
CA TYR A 209 -6.04 20.55 -8.96
C TYR A 209 -5.39 21.66 -8.10
N LYS A 210 -4.17 22.08 -8.43
CA LYS A 210 -3.46 23.13 -7.69
C LYS A 210 -4.18 24.48 -7.76
N SER A 211 -4.79 24.79 -8.90
CA SER A 211 -5.56 26.03 -9.07
C SER A 211 -6.80 26.03 -8.19
N GLU A 212 -7.54 24.93 -8.15
CA GLU A 212 -8.72 24.79 -7.29
C GLU A 212 -8.34 24.84 -5.80
N MET A 213 -7.25 24.18 -5.40
CA MET A 213 -6.80 24.21 -4.02
C MET A 213 -6.36 25.62 -3.59
N ARG A 214 -5.69 26.40 -4.49
CA ARG A 214 -5.38 27.81 -4.21
C ARG A 214 -6.64 28.65 -4.05
N ARG A 215 -7.65 28.41 -4.89
CA ARG A 215 -8.95 29.09 -4.79
C ARG A 215 -9.62 28.82 -3.44
N ARG A 216 -9.44 27.65 -2.87
CA ARG A 216 -9.93 27.26 -1.53
C ARG A 216 -9.04 27.75 -0.38
N GLY A 217 -7.95 28.47 -0.65
CA GLY A 217 -7.02 28.98 0.37
C GLY A 217 -6.07 27.94 0.94
N VAL A 218 -5.98 26.76 0.33
CA VAL A 218 -5.04 25.71 0.75
C VAL A 218 -3.62 26.10 0.33
N ARG A 219 -2.68 26.02 1.27
CA ARG A 219 -1.25 26.26 1.02
C ARG A 219 -0.56 24.98 0.60
N PHE A 220 0.32 25.07 -0.39
CA PHE A 220 1.21 23.98 -0.79
C PHE A 220 2.56 24.13 -0.10
N GLY A 221 3.06 23.02 0.45
CA GLY A 221 4.45 22.91 0.89
C GLY A 221 5.39 22.52 -0.25
N TYR A 222 6.67 22.48 0.04
CA TYR A 222 7.65 21.89 -0.87
C TYR A 222 7.45 20.38 -0.89
N SER A 223 7.35 19.82 -2.10
CA SER A 223 7.40 18.36 -2.30
C SER A 223 8.81 17.87 -1.97
N ARG A 224 8.89 16.73 -1.29
CA ARG A 224 10.14 16.01 -1.07
C ARG A 224 10.22 14.84 -2.03
#